data_f671583fdb82542195b9c682479cc29d
#
_entry.id   f671583fdb82542195b9c682479cc29d
#
_cell.length_a   1.000
_cell.length_b   1.000
_cell.length_c   1.000
_cell.angle_alpha   90.00
_cell.angle_beta   90.00
_cell.angle_gamma   90.00
#
_symmetry.space_group_name_H-M   'P 1'
#
loop_
_entity.id
_entity.type
_entity.pdbx_description
1 polymer ?
#
loop_
_entity_poly.entity_id
_entity_poly.type
_entity_poly.pdbx_seq_one_letter_code
_entity_poly.pdbx_strand_id
1 'polypeptide(L)'
;MNTLLGYRNWDFYNTLNEVEKKEIELLHDFIAKGEYDLDALNSFIYTIPREADPDFQEENKKAAQAQFFKNAYNLMIGKAAGPRLYLFLFAVEPQRYLGLLDFSTPQTEEEKVLAAEAKAEAERKAAEEEARRKAAEEEEARRNAIAPIKEEITIDAFDKVDMRVCKVINCEVVKNAKKLLKLTLFDGLDERIIV
;
A
#
# COMPACT_ATOMS: atom_id res chain seq x y z
N MET A 1 8.74 0.71 4.03
CA MET A 1 10.01 1.47 4.04
C MET A 1 9.85 2.66 3.10
N ASN A 2 10.20 3.88 3.53
CA ASN A 2 10.19 5.05 2.65
C ASN A 2 11.56 5.13 1.97
N THR A 3 11.61 4.72 0.70
CA THR A 3 12.83 4.75 -0.10
C THR A 3 12.86 6.03 -0.93
N LEU A 4 13.98 6.74 -0.95
CA LEU A 4 14.17 7.88 -1.83
C LEU A 4 14.03 7.48 -3.30
N LEU A 5 13.50 8.39 -4.11
CA LEU A 5 13.50 8.21 -5.57
C LEU A 5 14.93 8.21 -6.10
N GLY A 6 15.16 7.47 -7.18
CA GLY A 6 16.46 7.45 -7.87
C GLY A 6 16.60 8.52 -8.96
N TYR A 7 15.61 9.39 -9.11
CA TYR A 7 15.50 10.41 -10.15
C TYR A 7 14.67 11.59 -9.66
N ARG A 8 14.85 12.78 -10.28
CA ARG A 8 14.00 13.95 -10.01
C ARG A 8 12.61 13.75 -10.59
N ASN A 9 11.58 13.94 -9.76
CA ASN A 9 10.18 13.75 -10.17
C ASN A 9 9.66 14.97 -10.95
N TRP A 10 10.12 15.12 -12.19
CA TRP A 10 9.74 16.20 -13.09
C TRP A 10 8.26 16.21 -13.43
N ASP A 11 7.64 15.03 -13.55
CA ASP A 11 6.21 14.92 -13.83
C ASP A 11 5.40 15.61 -12.73
N PHE A 12 5.75 15.37 -11.47
CA PHE A 12 5.11 16.03 -10.34
C PHE A 12 5.52 17.50 -10.20
N TYR A 13 6.82 17.82 -10.35
CA TYR A 13 7.31 19.20 -10.26
C TYR A 13 6.64 20.14 -11.26
N ASN A 14 6.36 19.69 -12.47
CA ASN A 14 5.67 20.46 -13.48
C ASN A 14 4.18 20.72 -13.18
N THR A 15 3.60 20.02 -12.21
CA THR A 15 2.23 20.30 -11.73
C THR A 15 2.19 21.38 -10.66
N LEU A 16 3.34 21.74 -10.07
CA LEU A 16 3.45 22.74 -9.02
C LEU A 16 3.28 24.15 -9.61
N ASN A 17 2.62 25.02 -8.85
CA ASN A 17 2.55 26.45 -9.17
C ASN A 17 3.87 27.16 -8.79
N GLU A 18 4.01 28.43 -9.13
CA GLU A 18 5.25 29.18 -8.91
C GLU A 18 5.59 29.36 -7.41
N VAL A 19 4.60 29.48 -6.54
CA VAL A 19 4.81 29.57 -5.08
C VAL A 19 5.31 28.22 -4.56
N GLU A 20 4.69 27.12 -4.95
CA GLU A 20 5.09 25.77 -4.55
C GLU A 20 6.51 25.42 -5.05
N LYS A 21 6.87 25.82 -6.26
CA LYS A 21 8.24 25.69 -6.77
C LYS A 21 9.24 26.48 -5.93
N LYS A 22 8.86 27.71 -5.55
CA LYS A 22 9.68 28.55 -4.69
C LYS A 22 9.87 27.96 -3.29
N GLU A 23 8.85 27.31 -2.74
CA GLU A 23 8.95 26.56 -1.49
C GLU A 23 10.03 25.46 -1.56
N ILE A 24 10.08 24.72 -2.68
CA ILE A 24 11.07 23.65 -2.87
C ILE A 24 12.48 24.25 -3.05
N GLU A 25 12.61 25.34 -3.77
CA GLU A 25 13.89 26.07 -3.91
C GLU A 25 14.41 26.56 -2.56
N LEU A 26 13.56 27.16 -1.73
CA LEU A 26 13.94 27.62 -0.39
C LEU A 26 14.38 26.46 0.51
N LEU A 27 13.69 25.33 0.45
CA LEU A 27 14.07 24.14 1.17
C LEU A 27 15.44 23.62 0.72
N HIS A 28 15.64 23.48 -0.59
CA HIS A 28 16.91 23.05 -1.18
C HIS A 28 18.06 23.96 -0.73
N ASP A 29 17.91 25.27 -0.89
CA ASP A 29 18.96 26.26 -0.58
C ASP A 29 19.31 26.27 0.90
N PHE A 30 18.32 26.12 1.78
CA PHE A 30 18.58 26.05 3.22
C PHE A 30 19.41 24.82 3.58
N ILE A 31 19.03 23.64 3.05
CA ILE A 31 19.73 22.39 3.32
C ILE A 31 21.13 22.39 2.69
N ALA A 32 21.27 22.96 1.49
CA ALA A 32 22.55 23.04 0.78
C ALA A 32 23.60 23.86 1.51
N LYS A 33 23.20 24.83 2.34
CA LYS A 33 24.12 25.60 3.20
C LYS A 33 24.80 24.72 4.26
N GLY A 34 24.15 23.66 4.71
CA GLY A 34 24.71 22.66 5.63
C GLY A 34 24.92 23.15 7.08
N GLU A 35 24.61 24.39 7.40
CA GLU A 35 24.81 25.00 8.70
C GLU A 35 23.49 25.10 9.49
N TYR A 36 22.96 23.98 9.93
CA TYR A 36 21.73 23.94 10.71
C TYR A 36 21.73 22.77 11.70
N ASP A 37 21.08 22.97 12.83
CA ASP A 37 20.71 21.93 13.77
C ASP A 37 19.26 21.49 13.56
N LEU A 38 18.82 20.53 14.35
CA LEU A 38 17.45 19.99 14.25
C LEU A 38 16.37 21.04 14.52
N ASP A 39 16.61 21.95 15.48
CA ASP A 39 15.63 22.96 15.87
C ASP A 39 15.56 24.08 14.82
N ALA A 40 16.67 24.47 14.24
CA ALA A 40 16.73 25.41 13.12
C ALA A 40 16.00 24.85 11.89
N LEU A 41 16.27 23.59 11.53
CA LEU A 41 15.58 22.94 10.43
C LEU A 41 14.06 22.83 10.69
N ASN A 42 13.67 22.37 11.88
CA ASN A 42 12.27 22.28 12.27
C ASN A 42 11.58 23.66 12.17
N SER A 43 12.19 24.70 12.71
CA SER A 43 11.63 26.05 12.67
C SER A 43 11.50 26.56 11.23
N PHE A 44 12.55 26.40 10.43
CA PHE A 44 12.59 26.90 9.07
C PHE A 44 11.54 26.27 8.15
N ILE A 45 11.38 24.95 8.17
CA ILE A 45 10.43 24.28 7.26
C ILE A 45 8.98 24.73 7.49
N TYR A 46 8.63 25.20 8.70
CA TYR A 46 7.30 25.74 8.97
C TYR A 46 7.13 27.21 8.54
N THR A 47 8.23 27.92 8.23
CA THR A 47 8.19 29.30 7.70
C THR A 47 8.17 29.36 6.18
N ILE A 48 8.65 28.31 5.51
CA ILE A 48 8.79 28.26 4.04
C ILE A 48 7.53 28.71 3.28
N PRO A 49 6.29 28.22 3.58
CA PRO A 49 5.12 28.66 2.84
C PRO A 49 4.84 30.17 2.95
N ARG A 50 5.16 30.75 4.09
CA ARG A 50 5.03 32.19 4.31
C ARG A 50 6.10 32.98 3.56
N GLU A 51 7.32 32.48 3.49
CA GLU A 51 8.44 33.13 2.80
C GLU A 51 8.33 33.04 1.28
N ALA A 52 7.73 31.97 0.78
CA ALA A 52 7.55 31.73 -0.65
C ALA A 52 6.40 32.55 -1.26
N ASP A 53 5.35 32.80 -0.50
CA ASP A 53 4.12 33.44 -0.96
C ASP A 53 4.01 34.91 -0.47
N PRO A 54 4.14 35.90 -1.38
CA PRO A 54 3.99 37.31 -1.04
C PRO A 54 2.58 37.67 -0.52
N ASP A 55 1.55 36.91 -0.95
CA ASP A 55 0.16 37.12 -0.61
C ASP A 55 -0.33 36.14 0.49
N PHE A 56 0.61 35.61 1.28
CA PHE A 56 0.32 34.62 2.33
C PHE A 56 -0.68 35.12 3.37
N GLN A 57 -1.71 34.30 3.62
CA GLN A 57 -2.72 34.59 4.64
C GLN A 57 -2.53 33.64 5.83
N GLU A 58 -2.40 34.20 7.04
CA GLU A 58 -2.19 33.42 8.28
C GLU A 58 -3.34 32.41 8.54
N GLU A 59 -4.54 32.69 8.05
CA GLU A 59 -5.70 31.78 8.13
C GLU A 59 -5.44 30.46 7.39
N ASN A 60 -4.68 30.50 6.30
CA ASN A 60 -4.35 29.35 5.46
C ASN A 60 -3.07 28.60 5.88
N LYS A 61 -2.40 29.06 6.92
CA LYS A 61 -1.09 28.57 7.35
C LYS A 61 -1.01 27.03 7.45
N LYS A 62 -1.99 26.41 8.11
CA LYS A 62 -1.99 24.93 8.28
C LYS A 62 -2.17 24.20 6.96
N ALA A 63 -3.00 24.73 6.07
CA ALA A 63 -3.23 24.14 4.75
C ALA A 63 -2.00 24.29 3.86
N ALA A 64 -1.37 25.47 3.83
CA ALA A 64 -0.15 25.73 3.09
C ALA A 64 1.01 24.83 3.57
N GLN A 65 1.22 24.72 4.88
CA GLN A 65 2.24 23.82 5.43
C GLN A 65 1.98 22.36 5.07
N ALA A 66 0.72 21.89 5.15
CA ALA A 66 0.37 20.53 4.78
C ALA A 66 0.62 20.27 3.28
N GLN A 67 0.30 21.23 2.41
CA GLN A 67 0.56 21.12 0.97
C GLN A 67 2.07 21.11 0.68
N PHE A 68 2.83 22.00 1.29
CA PHE A 68 4.29 22.01 1.16
C PHE A 68 4.90 20.66 1.56
N PHE A 69 4.51 20.09 2.71
CA PHE A 69 5.01 18.79 3.14
C PHE A 69 4.66 17.68 2.16
N LYS A 70 3.43 17.70 1.64
CA LYS A 70 2.99 16.76 0.60
C LYS A 70 3.84 16.89 -0.66
N ASN A 71 4.13 18.11 -1.11
CA ASN A 71 4.96 18.38 -2.29
C ASN A 71 6.39 17.88 -2.09
N ALA A 72 7.01 18.20 -0.96
CA ALA A 72 8.35 17.74 -0.61
C ALA A 72 8.44 16.19 -0.61
N TYR A 73 7.46 15.50 -0.02
CA TYR A 73 7.43 14.04 -0.03
C TYR A 73 7.22 13.43 -1.41
N ASN A 74 6.36 14.01 -2.24
CA ASN A 74 6.17 13.52 -3.61
C ASN A 74 7.47 13.65 -4.44
N LEU A 75 8.23 14.71 -4.23
CA LEU A 75 9.50 14.91 -4.93
C LEU A 75 10.61 13.97 -4.44
N MET A 76 10.66 13.65 -3.15
CA MET A 76 11.73 12.83 -2.58
C MET A 76 11.43 11.32 -2.58
N ILE A 77 10.19 10.92 -2.31
CA ILE A 77 9.81 9.50 -2.12
C ILE A 77 8.61 9.05 -2.96
N GLY A 78 8.05 9.91 -3.80
CA GLY A 78 6.90 9.60 -4.66
C GLY A 78 5.59 9.33 -3.90
N LYS A 79 5.45 9.84 -2.67
CA LYS A 79 4.26 9.65 -1.82
C LYS A 79 3.76 10.97 -1.28
N ALA A 80 2.46 11.07 -1.02
CA ALA A 80 1.85 12.28 -0.48
C ALA A 80 2.06 12.46 1.04
N ALA A 81 2.61 11.47 1.74
CA ALA A 81 2.81 11.50 3.19
C ALA A 81 4.02 10.66 3.61
N GLY A 82 4.60 11.02 4.76
CA GLY A 82 5.74 10.35 5.37
C GLY A 82 5.85 10.65 6.86
N PRO A 83 6.98 10.33 7.50
CA PRO A 83 7.26 10.70 8.89
C PRO A 83 7.34 12.24 9.02
N ARG A 84 7.57 12.78 10.20
CA ARG A 84 7.76 14.24 10.35
C ARG A 84 8.92 14.72 9.46
N LEU A 85 8.66 15.69 8.57
CA LEU A 85 9.59 16.08 7.51
C LEU A 85 10.98 16.47 8.05
N TYR A 86 11.05 17.29 9.09
CA TYR A 86 12.32 17.70 9.67
C TYR A 86 13.13 16.53 10.23
N LEU A 87 12.46 15.52 10.83
CA LEU A 87 13.14 14.32 11.31
C LEU A 87 13.65 13.47 10.15
N PHE A 88 12.86 13.35 9.08
CA PHE A 88 13.27 12.62 7.89
C PHE A 88 14.49 13.28 7.23
N LEU A 89 14.46 14.59 7.04
CA LEU A 89 15.55 15.35 6.44
C LEU A 89 16.83 15.34 7.30
N PHE A 90 16.67 15.36 8.62
CA PHE A 90 17.81 15.32 9.54
C PHE A 90 18.44 13.93 9.67
N ALA A 91 17.61 12.86 9.60
CA ALA A 91 18.08 11.49 9.72
C ALA A 91 18.74 10.95 8.45
N VAL A 92 18.47 11.55 7.30
CA VAL A 92 19.03 11.13 6.00
C VAL A 92 20.13 12.10 5.61
N GLU A 93 21.25 11.56 5.15
CA GLU A 93 22.36 12.39 4.66
C GLU A 93 21.89 13.32 3.53
N PRO A 94 22.11 14.64 3.61
CA PRO A 94 21.63 15.61 2.62
C PRO A 94 22.02 15.28 1.18
N GLN A 95 23.22 14.75 0.98
CA GLN A 95 23.75 14.37 -0.34
C GLN A 95 22.85 13.36 -1.08
N ARG A 96 22.06 12.57 -0.34
CA ARG A 96 21.18 11.56 -0.92
C ARG A 96 19.87 12.12 -1.48
N TYR A 97 19.42 13.27 -1.02
CA TYR A 97 18.13 13.84 -1.44
C TYR A 97 18.20 15.26 -1.99
N LEU A 98 19.29 16.01 -1.75
CA LEU A 98 19.45 17.36 -2.32
C LEU A 98 19.27 17.35 -3.83
N GLY A 99 19.90 16.41 -4.53
CA GLY A 99 19.76 16.29 -5.97
C GLY A 99 18.31 16.02 -6.44
N LEU A 100 17.46 15.45 -5.58
CA LEU A 100 16.05 15.24 -5.89
C LEU A 100 15.19 16.52 -5.79
N LEU A 101 15.69 17.52 -5.09
CA LEU A 101 15.05 18.84 -4.91
C LEU A 101 15.67 19.92 -5.81
N ASP A 102 16.74 19.60 -6.55
CA ASP A 102 17.42 20.54 -7.45
C ASP A 102 16.81 20.48 -8.86
N PHE A 103 15.96 21.44 -9.17
CA PHE A 103 15.35 21.61 -10.49
C PHE A 103 15.95 22.78 -11.28
N SER A 104 17.12 23.29 -10.88
CA SER A 104 17.85 24.37 -11.58
C SER A 104 18.39 23.94 -12.95
N THR A 105 18.66 22.64 -13.11
CA THR A 105 19.14 22.06 -14.37
C THR A 105 18.02 21.30 -15.09
N PRO A 106 17.97 21.32 -16.43
CA PRO A 106 16.93 20.62 -17.17
C PRO A 106 16.97 19.10 -16.95
N GLN A 107 15.84 18.44 -17.17
CA GLN A 107 15.71 16.99 -17.08
C GLN A 107 16.64 16.30 -18.10
N THR A 108 17.39 15.29 -17.63
CA THR A 108 18.24 14.47 -18.48
C THR A 108 17.46 13.33 -19.15
N GLU A 109 17.99 12.78 -20.24
CA GLU A 109 17.36 11.61 -20.89
C GLU A 109 17.37 10.38 -20.00
N GLU A 110 18.41 10.21 -19.17
CA GLU A 110 18.49 9.13 -18.20
C GLU A 110 17.36 9.22 -17.16
N GLU A 111 17.10 10.44 -16.65
CA GLU A 111 15.98 10.65 -15.71
C GLU A 111 14.61 10.38 -16.33
N LYS A 112 14.43 10.69 -17.61
CA LYS A 112 13.17 10.37 -18.32
C LYS A 112 12.95 8.85 -18.42
N VAL A 113 14.01 8.10 -18.72
CA VAL A 113 13.93 6.65 -18.78
C VAL A 113 13.61 6.04 -17.42
N LEU A 114 14.33 6.47 -16.36
CA LEU A 114 14.09 6.00 -15.00
C LEU A 114 12.67 6.33 -14.51
N ALA A 115 12.16 7.53 -14.82
CA ALA A 115 10.81 7.94 -14.47
C ALA A 115 9.76 7.06 -15.20
N ALA A 116 9.96 6.77 -16.48
CA ALA A 116 9.09 5.92 -17.27
C ALA A 116 9.06 4.47 -16.76
N GLU A 117 10.23 3.92 -16.43
CA GLU A 117 10.34 2.57 -15.84
C GLU A 117 9.65 2.48 -14.48
N ALA A 118 9.88 3.47 -13.61
CA ALA A 118 9.26 3.52 -12.28
C ALA A 118 7.72 3.63 -12.38
N LYS A 119 7.22 4.41 -13.34
CA LYS A 119 5.78 4.53 -13.59
C LYS A 119 5.18 3.21 -14.07
N ALA A 120 5.82 2.56 -15.04
CA ALA A 120 5.37 1.26 -15.55
C ALA A 120 5.36 0.18 -14.45
N GLU A 121 6.38 0.18 -13.58
CA GLU A 121 6.43 -0.74 -12.43
C GLU A 121 5.31 -0.45 -11.41
N ALA A 122 5.02 0.82 -11.14
CA ALA A 122 3.95 1.22 -10.24
C ALA A 122 2.57 0.82 -10.79
N GLU A 123 2.31 1.03 -12.07
CA GLU A 123 1.08 0.60 -12.75
C GLU A 123 0.91 -0.92 -12.72
N ARG A 124 1.99 -1.68 -12.97
CA ARG A 124 1.95 -3.14 -12.87
C ARG A 124 1.62 -3.63 -11.47
N LYS A 125 2.25 -3.04 -10.44
CA LYS A 125 1.97 -3.38 -9.03
C LYS A 125 0.54 -3.03 -8.64
N ALA A 126 0.03 -1.89 -9.07
CA ALA A 126 -1.35 -1.49 -8.81
C ALA A 126 -2.36 -2.44 -9.47
N ALA A 127 -2.11 -2.85 -10.72
CA ALA A 127 -2.95 -3.81 -11.42
C ALA A 127 -2.93 -5.20 -10.75
N GLU A 128 -1.77 -5.66 -10.27
CA GLU A 128 -1.63 -6.92 -9.56
C GLU A 128 -2.37 -6.89 -8.21
N GLU A 129 -2.26 -5.79 -7.46
CA GLU A 129 -2.97 -5.61 -6.20
C GLU A 129 -4.49 -5.56 -6.40
N GLU A 130 -4.96 -4.86 -7.44
CA GLU A 130 -6.39 -4.83 -7.79
C GLU A 130 -6.91 -6.22 -8.20
N ALA A 131 -6.17 -6.96 -9.00
CA ALA A 131 -6.51 -8.32 -9.38
C ALA A 131 -6.59 -9.24 -8.16
N ARG A 132 -5.64 -9.13 -7.23
CA ARG A 132 -5.64 -9.88 -5.97
C ARG A 132 -6.83 -9.54 -5.09
N ARG A 133 -7.20 -8.24 -5.01
CA ARG A 133 -8.37 -7.80 -4.24
C ARG A 133 -9.66 -8.36 -4.83
N LYS A 134 -9.83 -8.28 -6.16
CA LYS A 134 -10.99 -8.85 -6.86
C LYS A 134 -11.11 -10.37 -6.65
N ALA A 135 -9.98 -11.09 -6.76
CA ALA A 135 -9.96 -12.54 -6.51
C ALA A 135 -10.33 -12.90 -5.06
N ALA A 136 -9.89 -12.09 -4.08
CA ALA A 136 -10.25 -12.27 -2.68
C ALA A 136 -11.75 -12.01 -2.43
N GLU A 137 -12.30 -10.96 -3.04
CA GLU A 137 -13.74 -10.63 -2.97
C GLU A 137 -14.61 -11.74 -3.60
N GLU A 138 -14.19 -12.30 -4.76
CA GLU A 138 -14.89 -13.41 -5.40
C GLU A 138 -14.83 -14.70 -4.56
N GLU A 139 -13.69 -14.99 -3.94
CA GLU A 139 -13.54 -16.14 -3.06
C GLU A 139 -14.41 -16.01 -1.82
N GLU A 140 -14.46 -14.81 -1.23
CA GLU A 140 -15.32 -14.52 -0.08
C GLU A 140 -16.81 -14.63 -0.48
N ALA A 141 -17.21 -14.09 -1.62
CA ALA A 141 -18.57 -14.22 -2.15
C ALA A 141 -18.95 -15.68 -2.38
N ARG A 142 -18.04 -16.50 -2.92
CA ARG A 142 -18.27 -17.96 -3.07
C ARG A 142 -18.39 -18.67 -1.73
N ARG A 143 -17.62 -18.29 -0.73
CA ARG A 143 -17.67 -18.86 0.63
C ARG A 143 -18.97 -18.50 1.35
N ASN A 144 -19.45 -17.27 1.12
CA ASN A 144 -20.66 -16.74 1.73
C ASN A 144 -21.95 -17.08 0.92
N ALA A 145 -21.81 -17.68 -0.27
CA ALA A 145 -22.95 -18.13 -1.06
C ALA A 145 -23.73 -19.19 -0.30
N ILE A 146 -24.87 -18.81 0.23
CA ILE A 146 -25.80 -19.74 0.91
C ILE A 146 -26.36 -20.66 -0.18
N ALA A 147 -26.15 -21.94 0.02
CA ALA A 147 -26.80 -22.95 -0.85
C ALA A 147 -28.33 -22.74 -0.86
N PRO A 148 -29.00 -22.88 -2.02
CA PRO A 148 -30.43 -22.72 -2.08
C PRO A 148 -31.10 -23.67 -1.08
N ILE A 149 -32.14 -23.19 -0.40
CA ILE A 149 -32.92 -23.98 0.55
C ILE A 149 -33.48 -25.16 -0.22
N LYS A 150 -33.20 -26.38 0.26
CA LYS A 150 -33.76 -27.60 -0.31
C LYS A 150 -35.26 -27.62 -0.07
N GLU A 151 -35.96 -28.41 -0.89
CA GLU A 151 -37.39 -28.64 -0.70
C GLU A 151 -37.71 -29.14 0.71
N GLU A 152 -38.82 -28.68 1.25
CA GLU A 152 -39.30 -29.09 2.57
C GLU A 152 -39.57 -30.61 2.58
N ILE A 153 -39.06 -31.28 3.58
CA ILE A 153 -39.33 -32.70 3.82
C ILE A 153 -40.38 -32.85 4.91
N THR A 154 -41.23 -33.86 4.80
CA THR A 154 -42.20 -34.20 5.86
C THR A 154 -41.50 -34.81 7.07
N ILE A 155 -42.13 -34.69 8.24
CA ILE A 155 -41.64 -35.32 9.49
C ILE A 155 -41.43 -36.84 9.30
N ASP A 156 -42.33 -37.50 8.58
CA ASP A 156 -42.22 -38.94 8.29
C ASP A 156 -41.02 -39.27 7.38
N ALA A 157 -40.58 -38.33 6.54
CA ALA A 157 -39.38 -38.50 5.74
C ALA A 157 -38.12 -38.25 6.59
N PHE A 158 -38.17 -37.32 7.53
CA PHE A 158 -37.09 -37.05 8.47
C PHE A 158 -36.88 -38.19 9.47
N ASP A 159 -37.97 -38.81 9.97
CA ASP A 159 -37.91 -39.95 10.90
C ASP A 159 -37.21 -41.20 10.30
N LYS A 160 -37.10 -41.26 8.98
CA LYS A 160 -36.34 -42.31 8.27
C LYS A 160 -34.83 -42.06 8.24
N VAL A 161 -34.38 -40.88 8.66
CA VAL A 161 -32.96 -40.55 8.68
C VAL A 161 -32.32 -41.02 9.98
N ASP A 162 -31.51 -42.05 9.90
CA ASP A 162 -30.76 -42.59 11.04
C ASP A 162 -29.38 -41.89 11.12
N MET A 163 -29.24 -41.00 12.10
CA MET A 163 -27.97 -40.30 12.36
C MET A 163 -27.30 -40.92 13.57
N ARG A 164 -26.08 -41.46 13.36
CA ARG A 164 -25.29 -42.10 14.41
C ARG A 164 -23.93 -41.52 14.53
N VAL A 165 -23.42 -41.39 15.74
CA VAL A 165 -22.03 -41.08 16.02
C VAL A 165 -21.23 -42.38 15.94
N CYS A 166 -20.25 -42.41 15.03
CA CYS A 166 -19.43 -43.59 14.80
C CYS A 166 -18.01 -43.37 15.28
N LYS A 167 -17.35 -44.41 15.76
CA LYS A 167 -15.92 -44.40 16.06
C LYS A 167 -15.15 -44.80 14.81
N VAL A 168 -14.18 -43.99 14.40
CA VAL A 168 -13.24 -44.35 13.31
C VAL A 168 -12.23 -45.37 13.85
N ILE A 169 -12.28 -46.60 13.31
CA ILE A 169 -11.36 -47.67 13.68
C ILE A 169 -10.12 -47.62 12.80
N ASN A 170 -10.29 -47.38 11.50
CA ASN A 170 -9.19 -47.34 10.54
C ASN A 170 -9.43 -46.29 9.44
N CYS A 171 -8.35 -45.72 8.92
CA CYS A 171 -8.37 -44.76 7.82
C CYS A 171 -7.24 -45.08 6.84
N GLU A 172 -7.57 -45.42 5.62
CA GLU A 172 -6.64 -45.78 4.57
C GLU A 172 -6.82 -44.87 3.35
N VAL A 173 -5.71 -44.55 2.68
CA VAL A 173 -5.76 -43.83 1.40
C VAL A 173 -6.17 -44.79 0.30
N VAL A 174 -7.16 -44.41 -0.51
CA VAL A 174 -7.57 -45.22 -1.66
C VAL A 174 -6.52 -45.15 -2.75
N LYS A 175 -6.00 -46.28 -3.18
CA LYS A 175 -5.00 -46.38 -4.26
C LYS A 175 -5.60 -45.80 -5.54
N ASN A 176 -4.82 -44.93 -6.20
CA ASN A 176 -5.17 -44.21 -7.45
C ASN A 176 -6.22 -43.09 -7.30
N ALA A 177 -6.60 -42.70 -6.09
CA ALA A 177 -7.49 -41.56 -5.86
C ALA A 177 -6.79 -40.48 -5.00
N LYS A 178 -6.63 -39.30 -5.54
CA LYS A 178 -5.87 -38.19 -4.85
C LYS A 178 -6.62 -37.57 -3.66
N LYS A 179 -7.93 -37.83 -3.51
CA LYS A 179 -8.79 -37.13 -2.54
C LYS A 179 -9.76 -38.03 -1.78
N LEU A 180 -9.67 -39.37 -1.93
CA LEU A 180 -10.56 -40.31 -1.28
C LEU A 180 -9.86 -41.05 -0.16
N LEU A 181 -10.55 -41.16 0.96
CA LEU A 181 -10.14 -41.95 2.13
C LEU A 181 -11.14 -43.06 2.34
N LYS A 182 -10.65 -44.26 2.59
CA LYS A 182 -11.47 -45.39 3.02
C LYS A 182 -11.48 -45.44 4.54
N LEU A 183 -12.65 -45.22 5.14
CA LEU A 183 -12.83 -45.23 6.59
C LEU A 183 -13.57 -46.51 7.01
N THR A 184 -13.04 -47.19 8.00
CA THR A 184 -13.75 -48.24 8.71
C THR A 184 -14.32 -47.61 9.98
N LEU A 185 -15.63 -47.61 10.10
CA LEU A 185 -16.39 -47.02 11.20
C LEU A 185 -17.12 -48.10 12.00
N PHE A 186 -17.16 -47.89 13.33
CA PHE A 186 -18.01 -48.70 14.21
C PHE A 186 -19.15 -47.82 14.73
N ASP A 187 -20.40 -48.21 14.47
CA ASP A 187 -21.60 -47.43 14.79
C ASP A 187 -22.26 -47.84 16.14
N GLY A 188 -21.57 -48.67 16.90
CA GLY A 188 -22.08 -49.24 18.15
C GLY A 188 -22.73 -50.62 18.01
N LEU A 189 -23.01 -51.04 16.79
CA LEU A 189 -23.58 -52.34 16.44
C LEU A 189 -22.66 -53.13 15.50
N ASP A 190 -22.34 -52.50 14.37
CA ASP A 190 -21.58 -53.17 13.30
C ASP A 190 -20.43 -52.26 12.78
N GLU A 191 -19.45 -52.89 12.09
CA GLU A 191 -18.43 -52.18 11.33
C GLU A 191 -18.93 -51.87 9.91
N ARG A 192 -18.77 -50.60 9.51
CA ARG A 192 -19.12 -50.12 8.16
C ARG A 192 -17.91 -49.47 7.46
N ILE A 193 -17.82 -49.73 6.17
CA ILE A 193 -16.79 -49.14 5.33
C ILE A 193 -17.42 -48.05 4.47
N ILE A 194 -16.85 -46.86 4.52
CA ILE A 194 -17.22 -45.75 3.64
C ILE A 194 -15.96 -45.23 2.92
N VAL A 195 -16.15 -44.67 1.72
CA VAL A 195 -15.09 -44.12 0.86
C VAL A 195 -15.44 -42.71 0.46
#